data_6e57bcfa90f3862a1a1aba0dd28f3049
#
_entry.id   6e57bcfa90f3862a1a1aba0dd28f3049
#
_cell.length_a   1.000
_cell.length_b   1.000
_cell.length_c   1.000
_cell.angle_alpha   90.00
_cell.angle_beta   90.00
_cell.angle_gamma   90.00
#
_symmetry.space_group_name_H-M   'P 1'
#
loop_
_entity.id
_entity.type
_entity.pdbx_description
1 polymer ?
#
loop_
_entity_poly.entity_id
_entity_poly.type
_entity_poly.pdbx_seq_one_letter_code
_entity_poly.pdbx_strand_id
1 'polypeptide(L)'
;MTNNLIKQFLDEHDYDVRKTHNGRWIDQKCIYDEVCFVSDCIVDYLLNGGEEPFTSPLIWHQDYSIKNVMHVFSKPDPTTDSVIDEYNKFFRQPMKMLAAAGVLKEEKKGITIYFSVQNRDMLEHIALRERNAFDFMCLYIEKVLKDSGMWDPFASFFDEQTDEQYDNVKNRFSQFCIETTPIGTEVEANRIFTTILNQLACNYHKKGTERGKMSKKIITLDKIAYNKPNWYDNLTGKEKNISRRDFSEMDDNAVADNTYDYMVTRAMRNLRDFIERYYNDEPEVIDRYSIGQKQSAIHHIFPKSRFPHIAMYIENLIALTSAQHLQEAHPGGNTREIDKDFQYTCLICKADRIKKNIEGEPGIPVKYSFSDFMFVLDVGLSTDYFGQLEENDFNAVLAGIEANYS
;
A
#
# COMPACT_ATOMS: atom_id res chain seq x y z
N MET A 1 5.31 -0.91 9.76
CA MET A 1 5.88 0.45 10.04
C MET A 1 4.75 1.31 10.58
N THR A 2 4.92 1.94 11.73
CA THR A 2 3.89 2.77 12.35
C THR A 2 3.86 4.17 11.71
N ASN A 3 2.73 4.90 11.86
CA ASN A 3 2.64 6.29 11.42
C ASN A 3 3.74 7.19 12.01
N ASN A 4 4.27 6.85 13.18
CA ASN A 4 5.39 7.60 13.78
C ASN A 4 6.69 7.44 12.99
N LEU A 5 6.99 6.26 12.47
CA LEU A 5 8.18 6.03 11.64
C LEU A 5 8.06 6.72 10.28
N ILE A 6 6.86 6.73 9.69
CA ILE A 6 6.61 7.51 8.46
C ILE A 6 6.84 9.00 8.73
N LYS A 7 6.33 9.53 9.85
CA LYS A 7 6.56 10.93 10.24
C LYS A 7 8.03 11.24 10.43
N GLN A 8 8.78 10.38 11.15
CA GLN A 8 10.22 10.56 11.31
C GLN A 8 10.94 10.64 9.97
N PHE A 9 10.66 9.71 9.05
CA PHE A 9 11.22 9.75 7.70
C PHE A 9 10.89 11.05 6.96
N LEU A 10 9.65 11.51 7.03
CA LEU A 10 9.22 12.76 6.38
C LEU A 10 9.83 14.00 7.05
N ASP A 11 10.04 13.99 8.36
CA ASP A 11 10.62 15.11 9.10
C ASP A 11 12.12 15.32 8.85
N GLU A 12 12.81 14.34 8.27
CA GLU A 12 14.19 14.49 7.80
C GLU A 12 14.31 15.35 6.53
N HIS A 13 13.19 15.70 5.89
CA HIS A 13 13.14 16.41 4.62
C HIS A 13 12.40 17.75 4.73
N ASP A 14 12.82 18.73 3.93
CA ASP A 14 12.13 20.01 3.73
C ASP A 14 11.39 19.97 2.39
N TYR A 15 10.07 19.94 2.46
CA TYR A 15 9.21 19.85 1.27
C TYR A 15 8.62 21.20 0.85
N ASP A 16 9.21 22.32 1.26
CA ASP A 16 8.71 23.64 0.89
C ASP A 16 8.72 23.84 -0.63
N VAL A 17 7.55 23.86 -1.24
CA VAL A 17 7.36 24.04 -2.69
C VAL A 17 7.88 25.40 -3.16
N ARG A 18 7.91 26.42 -2.31
CA ARG A 18 8.47 27.73 -2.61
C ARG A 18 9.99 27.69 -2.84
N LYS A 19 10.68 26.69 -2.24
CA LYS A 19 12.12 26.45 -2.41
C LYS A 19 12.42 25.52 -3.58
N THR A 20 11.63 24.44 -3.68
CA THR A 20 11.85 23.42 -4.70
C THR A 20 11.31 23.80 -6.08
N HIS A 21 10.33 24.69 -6.13
CA HIS A 21 9.55 25.05 -7.33
C HIS A 21 8.94 23.83 -8.05
N ASN A 22 8.82 22.69 -7.36
CA ASN A 22 8.26 21.45 -7.90
C ASN A 22 6.73 21.45 -7.79
N GLY A 23 6.03 21.98 -8.79
CA GLY A 23 4.57 21.91 -8.83
C GLY A 23 3.99 20.51 -9.04
N ARG A 24 4.84 19.54 -9.35
CA ARG A 24 4.46 18.14 -9.59
C ARG A 24 4.97 17.19 -8.49
N TRP A 25 5.09 17.71 -7.26
CA TRP A 25 5.38 16.90 -6.09
C TRP A 25 4.29 15.84 -5.82
N ILE A 26 3.09 16.07 -6.33
CA ILE A 26 1.98 15.11 -6.49
C ILE A 26 1.26 15.44 -7.80
N ASP A 27 0.62 14.45 -8.44
CA ASP A 27 -0.13 14.64 -9.68
C ASP A 27 -1.39 13.76 -9.70
N GLN A 28 -2.18 13.82 -10.76
CA GLN A 28 -3.51 13.17 -10.88
C GLN A 28 -3.48 11.66 -10.70
N LYS A 29 -2.39 11.01 -11.09
CA LYS A 29 -2.20 9.57 -10.99
C LYS A 29 -1.53 9.13 -9.68
N CYS A 30 -1.34 10.07 -8.74
CA CYS A 30 -0.85 9.76 -7.41
C CYS A 30 -2.04 9.45 -6.49
N ILE A 31 -2.66 8.30 -6.69
CA ILE A 31 -3.76 7.77 -5.89
C ILE A 31 -3.22 6.56 -5.12
N TYR A 32 -3.73 6.31 -3.93
CA TYR A 32 -3.15 5.34 -3.00
C TYR A 32 -2.99 3.92 -3.58
N ASP A 33 -3.97 3.45 -4.36
CA ASP A 33 -3.93 2.14 -5.01
C ASP A 33 -2.93 2.11 -6.18
N GLU A 34 -2.82 3.17 -6.98
CA GLU A 34 -1.80 3.30 -8.03
C GLU A 34 -0.39 3.39 -7.43
N VAL A 35 -0.21 4.19 -6.37
CA VAL A 35 1.10 4.35 -5.70
C VAL A 35 1.54 3.03 -5.07
N CYS A 36 0.65 2.32 -4.40
CA CYS A 36 0.91 0.99 -3.87
C CYS A 36 1.34 0.02 -4.97
N PHE A 37 0.59 -0.04 -6.05
CA PHE A 37 0.85 -0.95 -7.17
C PHE A 37 2.16 -0.64 -7.89
N VAL A 38 2.44 0.62 -8.18
CA VAL A 38 3.69 1.03 -8.84
C VAL A 38 4.90 0.74 -7.94
N SER A 39 4.78 0.98 -6.64
CA SER A 39 5.81 0.61 -5.66
C SER A 39 6.05 -0.91 -5.65
N ASP A 40 5.00 -1.71 -5.72
CA ASP A 40 5.08 -3.15 -5.77
C ASP A 40 5.75 -3.67 -7.06
N CYS A 41 5.44 -3.06 -8.21
CA CYS A 41 6.13 -3.37 -9.47
C CYS A 41 7.64 -3.06 -9.40
N ILE A 42 8.04 -1.99 -8.74
CA ILE A 42 9.46 -1.67 -8.53
C ILE A 42 10.13 -2.72 -7.62
N VAL A 43 9.45 -3.08 -6.53
CA VAL A 43 9.95 -4.11 -5.60
C VAL A 43 10.11 -5.44 -6.31
N ASP A 44 9.12 -5.87 -7.10
CA ASP A 44 9.18 -7.10 -7.89
C ASP A 44 10.35 -7.10 -8.88
N TYR A 45 10.51 -6.01 -9.63
CA TYR A 45 11.62 -5.84 -10.57
C TYR A 45 12.99 -6.05 -9.88
N LEU A 46 13.19 -5.42 -8.72
CA LEU A 46 14.45 -5.51 -7.98
C LEU A 46 14.67 -6.89 -7.36
N LEU A 47 13.63 -7.57 -6.87
CA LEU A 47 13.71 -8.93 -6.34
C LEU A 47 14.06 -9.97 -7.42
N ASN A 48 13.66 -9.69 -8.66
CA ASN A 48 14.00 -10.54 -9.81
C ASN A 48 15.35 -10.17 -10.47
N GLY A 49 16.23 -9.46 -9.76
CA GLY A 49 17.58 -9.12 -10.23
C GLY A 49 17.65 -7.89 -11.15
N GLY A 50 16.63 -7.04 -11.11
CA GLY A 50 16.62 -5.78 -11.85
C GLY A 50 17.69 -4.81 -11.36
N GLU A 51 18.31 -4.09 -12.29
CA GLU A 51 19.40 -3.17 -12.03
C GLU A 51 18.92 -1.72 -11.81
N GLU A 52 19.66 -0.96 -11.00
CA GLU A 52 19.49 0.46 -10.80
C GLU A 52 20.59 1.24 -11.53
N PRO A 53 20.32 2.43 -12.07
CA PRO A 53 19.02 3.10 -12.11
C PRO A 53 18.10 2.58 -13.23
N PHE A 54 16.79 2.60 -13.00
CA PHE A 54 15.76 2.15 -13.93
C PHE A 54 14.89 3.31 -14.45
N THR A 55 14.10 3.06 -15.50
CA THR A 55 13.15 4.03 -16.05
C THR A 55 11.71 3.56 -15.84
N SER A 56 10.75 4.50 -15.86
CA SER A 56 9.33 4.15 -15.79
C SER A 56 8.90 3.17 -16.90
N PRO A 57 9.29 3.34 -18.19
CA PRO A 57 9.00 2.32 -19.22
C PRO A 57 9.57 0.94 -18.91
N LEU A 58 10.77 0.86 -18.33
CA LEU A 58 11.37 -0.43 -17.98
C LEU A 58 10.53 -1.18 -16.94
N ILE A 59 9.95 -0.47 -15.98
CA ILE A 59 9.11 -1.09 -14.94
C ILE A 59 7.78 -1.57 -15.51
N TRP A 60 7.07 -0.75 -16.29
CA TRP A 60 5.75 -1.16 -16.74
C TRP A 60 5.75 -2.17 -17.90
N HIS A 61 6.90 -2.39 -18.58
CA HIS A 61 7.07 -3.45 -19.57
C HIS A 61 7.46 -4.81 -18.96
N GLN A 62 7.63 -4.92 -17.64
CA GLN A 62 7.84 -6.23 -17.00
C GLN A 62 6.57 -7.09 -17.08
N ASP A 63 6.72 -8.39 -17.30
CA ASP A 63 5.59 -9.34 -17.38
C ASP A 63 4.70 -9.25 -16.13
N TYR A 64 5.31 -9.08 -14.95
CA TYR A 64 4.59 -8.87 -13.70
C TYR A 64 3.70 -7.64 -13.74
N SER A 65 4.23 -6.50 -14.21
CA SER A 65 3.49 -5.24 -14.30
C SER A 65 2.35 -5.33 -15.32
N ILE A 66 2.63 -5.89 -16.50
CA ILE A 66 1.64 -6.08 -17.57
C ILE A 66 0.47 -6.93 -17.08
N LYS A 67 0.77 -8.11 -16.55
CA LYS A 67 -0.24 -9.04 -16.05
C LYS A 67 -1.11 -8.40 -14.96
N ASN A 68 -0.49 -7.82 -13.95
CA ASN A 68 -1.21 -7.37 -12.77
C ASN A 68 -1.96 -6.04 -12.98
N VAL A 69 -1.47 -5.12 -13.82
CA VAL A 69 -2.20 -3.88 -14.13
C VAL A 69 -3.52 -4.16 -14.86
N MET A 70 -3.53 -5.16 -15.72
CA MET A 70 -4.76 -5.60 -16.40
C MET A 70 -5.74 -6.23 -15.41
N HIS A 71 -5.27 -7.05 -14.48
CA HIS A 71 -6.10 -7.74 -13.50
C HIS A 71 -6.63 -6.79 -12.41
N VAL A 72 -5.76 -5.98 -11.80
CA VAL A 72 -6.11 -5.12 -10.65
C VAL A 72 -6.93 -3.90 -11.09
N PHE A 73 -6.56 -3.29 -12.22
CA PHE A 73 -7.17 -2.03 -12.67
C PHE A 73 -8.07 -2.20 -13.90
N SER A 74 -8.29 -3.42 -14.38
CA SER A 74 -9.05 -3.69 -15.62
C SER A 74 -8.61 -2.78 -16.77
N LYS A 75 -7.30 -2.52 -16.87
CA LYS A 75 -6.74 -1.72 -17.95
C LYS A 75 -6.58 -2.54 -19.24
N PRO A 76 -6.65 -1.91 -20.42
CA PRO A 76 -6.31 -2.60 -21.65
C PRO A 76 -4.85 -3.04 -21.66
N ASP A 77 -4.51 -3.98 -22.53
CA ASP A 77 -3.15 -4.48 -22.70
C ASP A 77 -2.19 -3.32 -23.02
N PRO A 78 -1.12 -3.15 -22.19
CA PRO A 78 -0.16 -2.06 -22.36
C PRO A 78 0.66 -2.14 -23.66
N THR A 79 0.72 -3.29 -24.33
CA THR A 79 1.41 -3.45 -25.61
C THR A 79 0.67 -2.80 -26.78
N THR A 80 -0.54 -2.28 -26.56
CA THR A 80 -1.34 -1.57 -27.56
C THR A 80 -0.88 -0.12 -27.70
N ASP A 81 -0.47 0.33 -28.88
CA ASP A 81 0.06 1.67 -29.15
C ASP A 81 -0.84 2.81 -28.65
N SER A 82 -2.15 2.66 -28.71
CA SER A 82 -3.11 3.69 -28.28
C SER A 82 -3.11 4.01 -26.78
N VAL A 83 -2.46 3.20 -25.95
CA VAL A 83 -2.49 3.34 -24.48
C VAL A 83 -1.14 3.75 -23.86
N ILE A 84 -0.06 3.78 -24.65
CA ILE A 84 1.32 4.04 -24.18
C ILE A 84 1.41 5.33 -23.34
N ASP A 85 0.82 6.43 -23.80
CA ASP A 85 0.87 7.71 -23.09
C ASP A 85 0.21 7.66 -21.70
N GLU A 86 -0.84 6.87 -21.58
CA GLU A 86 -1.51 6.70 -20.28
C GLU A 86 -0.69 5.81 -19.34
N TYR A 87 -0.11 4.72 -19.86
CA TYR A 87 0.78 3.88 -19.04
C TYR A 87 2.02 4.66 -18.58
N ASN A 88 2.57 5.51 -19.45
CA ASN A 88 3.65 6.41 -19.08
C ASN A 88 3.24 7.37 -17.92
N LYS A 89 2.01 7.86 -17.91
CA LYS A 89 1.52 8.71 -16.80
C LYS A 89 1.24 7.88 -15.54
N PHE A 90 0.59 6.73 -15.70
CA PHE A 90 0.22 5.84 -14.61
C PHE A 90 1.42 5.39 -13.78
N PHE A 91 2.52 5.05 -14.40
CA PHE A 91 3.75 4.67 -13.70
C PHE A 91 4.61 5.87 -13.31
N ARG A 92 4.84 6.79 -14.23
CA ARG A 92 5.78 7.90 -14.02
C ARG A 92 5.32 8.91 -12.97
N GLN A 93 4.02 9.21 -12.85
CA GLN A 93 3.56 10.18 -11.87
C GLN A 93 3.74 9.68 -10.43
N PRO A 94 3.34 8.45 -10.05
CA PRO A 94 3.69 7.88 -8.75
C PRO A 94 5.21 7.82 -8.50
N MET A 95 6.02 7.40 -9.48
CA MET A 95 7.48 7.34 -9.31
C MET A 95 8.08 8.74 -9.04
N LYS A 96 7.59 9.77 -9.71
CA LYS A 96 8.00 11.16 -9.45
C LYS A 96 7.56 11.66 -8.08
N MET A 97 6.37 11.31 -7.64
CA MET A 97 5.91 11.61 -6.28
C MET A 97 6.79 10.91 -5.23
N LEU A 98 7.08 9.62 -5.42
CA LEU A 98 7.97 8.88 -4.54
C LEU A 98 9.39 9.48 -4.51
N ALA A 99 9.87 10.00 -5.65
CA ALA A 99 11.15 10.70 -5.71
C ALA A 99 11.07 12.07 -4.99
N ALA A 100 10.00 12.82 -5.17
CA ALA A 100 9.77 14.07 -4.43
C ALA A 100 9.65 13.84 -2.92
N ALA A 101 9.12 12.68 -2.51
CA ALA A 101 9.02 12.27 -1.12
C ALA A 101 10.32 11.69 -0.53
N GLY A 102 11.39 11.50 -1.31
CA GLY A 102 12.66 10.94 -0.85
C GLY A 102 12.70 9.40 -0.78
N VAL A 103 11.66 8.72 -1.23
CA VAL A 103 11.62 7.24 -1.30
C VAL A 103 12.42 6.73 -2.49
N LEU A 104 12.34 7.43 -3.63
CA LEU A 104 13.18 7.25 -4.80
C LEU A 104 14.08 8.46 -4.99
N LYS A 105 15.10 8.33 -5.82
CA LYS A 105 15.92 9.42 -6.35
C LYS A 105 15.66 9.54 -7.84
N GLU A 106 15.36 10.75 -8.31
CA GLU A 106 15.22 11.07 -9.73
C GLU A 106 16.51 11.65 -10.29
N GLU A 107 16.97 11.16 -11.44
CA GLU A 107 18.09 11.72 -12.19
C GLU A 107 17.70 11.86 -13.66
N LYS A 108 17.83 13.08 -14.20
CA LYS A 108 17.54 13.35 -15.61
C LYS A 108 18.84 13.30 -16.43
N LYS A 109 18.88 12.43 -17.45
CA LYS A 109 19.96 12.34 -18.43
C LYS A 109 19.41 12.61 -19.84
N GLY A 110 19.67 13.80 -20.36
CA GLY A 110 19.05 14.28 -21.60
C GLY A 110 17.55 14.42 -21.45
N ILE A 111 16.79 13.67 -22.25
CA ILE A 111 15.31 13.62 -22.19
C ILE A 111 14.79 12.49 -21.29
N THR A 112 15.66 11.57 -20.88
CA THR A 112 15.29 10.38 -20.12
C THR A 112 15.38 10.64 -18.63
N ILE A 113 14.38 10.17 -17.88
CA ILE A 113 14.32 10.22 -16.42
C ILE A 113 14.62 8.83 -15.90
N TYR A 114 15.62 8.74 -15.03
CA TYR A 114 16.03 7.55 -14.32
C TYR A 114 15.65 7.65 -12.84
N PHE A 115 15.36 6.52 -12.24
CA PHE A 115 15.04 6.41 -10.83
C PHE A 115 15.93 5.36 -10.18
N SER A 116 16.26 5.58 -8.91
CA SER A 116 16.90 4.60 -8.03
C SER A 116 16.24 4.65 -6.65
N VAL A 117 16.32 3.55 -5.91
CA VAL A 117 15.72 3.47 -4.58
C VAL A 117 16.61 4.22 -3.58
N GLN A 118 16.02 5.18 -2.86
CA GLN A 118 16.68 5.95 -1.81
C GLN A 118 16.38 5.36 -0.43
N ASN A 119 15.13 4.94 -0.21
CA ASN A 119 14.71 4.28 1.03
C ASN A 119 13.92 3.00 0.70
N ARG A 120 14.61 1.87 0.79
CA ARG A 120 14.06 0.55 0.46
C ARG A 120 12.92 0.15 1.40
N ASP A 121 13.10 0.37 2.69
CA ASP A 121 12.11 -0.05 3.69
C ASP A 121 10.80 0.72 3.55
N MET A 122 10.88 2.03 3.23
CA MET A 122 9.70 2.84 2.96
C MET A 122 9.01 2.42 1.66
N LEU A 123 9.77 2.14 0.60
CA LEU A 123 9.21 1.64 -0.66
C LEU A 123 8.44 0.34 -0.44
N GLU A 124 9.01 -0.61 0.29
CA GLU A 124 8.37 -1.89 0.59
C GLU A 124 7.18 -1.76 1.53
N HIS A 125 7.23 -0.82 2.47
CA HIS A 125 6.08 -0.52 3.30
C HIS A 125 4.90 -0.02 2.47
N ILE A 126 5.13 0.91 1.54
CA ILE A 126 4.11 1.43 0.62
C ILE A 126 3.59 0.32 -0.31
N ALA A 127 4.49 -0.52 -0.81
CA ALA A 127 4.19 -1.63 -1.71
C ALA A 127 3.38 -2.76 -1.06
N LEU A 128 3.45 -2.91 0.27
CA LEU A 128 2.89 -4.06 0.98
C LEU A 128 1.36 -4.12 0.87
N ARG A 129 0.67 -2.98 1.05
CA ARG A 129 -0.80 -2.90 0.97
C ARG A 129 -1.28 -1.46 0.72
N GLU A 130 -2.45 -1.33 0.14
CA GLU A 130 -3.04 -0.03 -0.22
C GLU A 130 -3.26 0.88 1.00
N ARG A 131 -3.56 0.33 2.17
CA ARG A 131 -3.70 1.12 3.41
C ARG A 131 -2.39 1.82 3.79
N ASN A 132 -1.26 1.12 3.67
CA ASN A 132 0.05 1.70 3.96
C ASN A 132 0.40 2.84 3.00
N ALA A 133 0.09 2.65 1.70
CA ALA A 133 0.26 3.71 0.71
C ALA A 133 -0.62 4.92 1.00
N PHE A 134 -1.88 4.70 1.40
CA PHE A 134 -2.80 5.76 1.78
C PHE A 134 -2.29 6.55 2.99
N ASP A 135 -1.90 5.87 4.06
CA ASP A 135 -1.39 6.51 5.28
C ASP A 135 -0.10 7.31 4.99
N PHE A 136 0.83 6.73 4.22
CA PHE A 136 2.03 7.46 3.76
C PHE A 136 1.67 8.72 2.97
N MET A 137 0.78 8.61 2.00
CA MET A 137 0.39 9.74 1.14
C MET A 137 -0.29 10.85 1.92
N CYS A 138 -1.18 10.51 2.86
CA CYS A 138 -1.85 11.52 3.69
C CYS A 138 -0.84 12.30 4.55
N LEU A 139 0.11 11.60 5.18
CA LEU A 139 1.17 12.22 5.98
C LEU A 139 2.12 13.06 5.12
N TYR A 140 2.49 12.57 3.93
CA TYR A 140 3.33 13.30 2.98
C TYR A 140 2.64 14.57 2.48
N ILE A 141 1.37 14.48 2.04
CA ILE A 141 0.61 15.64 1.59
C ILE A 141 0.50 16.70 2.69
N GLU A 142 0.14 16.28 3.90
CA GLU A 142 0.03 17.19 5.04
C GLU A 142 1.37 17.89 5.35
N LYS A 143 2.48 17.14 5.33
CA LYS A 143 3.82 17.68 5.54
C LYS A 143 4.20 18.69 4.46
N VAL A 144 4.00 18.38 3.18
CA VAL A 144 4.26 19.33 2.08
C VAL A 144 3.46 20.62 2.23
N LEU A 145 2.16 20.52 2.57
CA LEU A 145 1.31 21.70 2.78
C LEU A 145 1.77 22.53 3.97
N LYS A 146 2.21 21.90 5.07
CA LYS A 146 2.74 22.59 6.27
C LYS A 146 4.05 23.30 5.95
N ASP A 147 5.00 22.61 5.34
CA ASP A 147 6.30 23.18 4.97
C ASP A 147 6.16 24.36 3.99
N SER A 148 5.19 24.27 3.11
CA SER A 148 4.88 25.30 2.10
C SER A 148 4.01 26.43 2.65
N GLY A 149 3.58 26.41 3.91
CA GLY A 149 2.69 27.42 4.51
C GLY A 149 1.28 27.44 3.93
N MET A 150 0.83 26.29 3.37
CA MET A 150 -0.49 26.13 2.76
C MET A 150 -1.45 25.29 3.59
N TRP A 151 -1.06 24.85 4.80
CA TRP A 151 -1.90 24.00 5.63
C TRP A 151 -3.16 24.71 6.18
N ASP A 152 -3.03 25.95 6.63
CA ASP A 152 -4.14 26.66 7.32
C ASP A 152 -5.44 26.74 6.50
N PRO A 153 -5.44 27.03 5.18
CA PRO A 153 -6.65 26.97 4.37
C PRO A 153 -7.33 25.61 4.34
N PHE A 154 -6.53 24.53 4.33
CA PHE A 154 -7.06 23.16 4.38
C PHE A 154 -7.64 22.83 5.74
N ALA A 155 -6.95 23.18 6.82
CA ALA A 155 -7.43 23.00 8.19
C ALA A 155 -8.77 23.73 8.39
N SER A 156 -8.85 25.02 8.00
CA SER A 156 -10.09 25.81 8.09
C SER A 156 -11.24 25.16 7.32
N PHE A 157 -10.98 24.63 6.11
CA PHE A 157 -12.00 23.90 5.34
C PHE A 157 -12.43 22.61 6.04
N PHE A 158 -11.51 21.86 6.65
CA PHE A 158 -11.87 20.64 7.38
C PHE A 158 -12.62 20.92 8.69
N ASP A 159 -12.37 22.05 9.32
CA ASP A 159 -13.11 22.48 10.51
C ASP A 159 -14.51 22.99 10.14
N GLU A 160 -14.61 23.84 9.12
CA GLU A 160 -15.85 24.47 8.67
C GLU A 160 -16.20 24.03 7.25
N GLN A 161 -16.94 22.98 7.09
CA GLN A 161 -17.34 22.37 5.84
C GLN A 161 -18.40 23.21 5.06
N THR A 162 -18.07 24.48 4.76
CA THR A 162 -18.92 25.44 4.03
C THR A 162 -18.42 25.63 2.58
N ASP A 163 -19.30 26.08 1.69
CA ASP A 163 -18.93 26.42 0.30
C ASP A 163 -17.92 27.57 0.26
N GLU A 164 -18.01 28.53 1.17
CA GLU A 164 -17.06 29.65 1.28
C GLU A 164 -15.65 29.18 1.60
N GLN A 165 -15.50 28.29 2.59
CA GLN A 165 -14.19 27.70 2.93
C GLN A 165 -13.65 26.81 1.83
N TYR A 166 -14.53 26.08 1.12
CA TYR A 166 -14.13 25.31 -0.04
C TYR A 166 -13.57 26.19 -1.17
N ASP A 167 -14.26 27.27 -1.51
CA ASP A 167 -13.80 28.21 -2.55
C ASP A 167 -12.51 28.92 -2.12
N ASN A 168 -12.38 29.28 -0.84
CA ASN A 168 -11.18 29.87 -0.28
C ASN A 168 -9.96 28.94 -0.41
N VAL A 169 -10.04 27.68 0.05
CA VAL A 169 -8.91 26.73 -0.02
C VAL A 169 -8.54 26.43 -1.46
N LYS A 170 -9.52 26.25 -2.34
CA LYS A 170 -9.31 25.98 -3.76
C LYS A 170 -8.60 27.14 -4.47
N ASN A 171 -9.09 28.36 -4.28
CA ASN A 171 -8.51 29.55 -4.93
C ASN A 171 -7.10 29.84 -4.40
N ARG A 172 -6.88 29.74 -3.08
CA ARG A 172 -5.55 29.94 -2.48
C ARG A 172 -4.55 28.90 -2.96
N PHE A 173 -4.95 27.63 -3.05
CA PHE A 173 -4.07 26.60 -3.59
C PHE A 173 -3.74 26.80 -5.07
N SER A 174 -4.73 27.18 -5.88
CA SER A 174 -4.53 27.47 -7.31
C SER A 174 -3.57 28.65 -7.51
N GLN A 175 -3.78 29.72 -6.77
CA GLN A 175 -2.90 30.90 -6.79
C GLN A 175 -1.48 30.53 -6.36
N PHE A 176 -1.34 29.82 -5.25
CA PHE A 176 -0.05 29.33 -4.76
C PHE A 176 0.72 28.54 -5.82
N CYS A 177 0.05 27.58 -6.49
CA CYS A 177 0.68 26.79 -7.56
C CYS A 177 1.17 27.66 -8.72
N ILE A 178 0.36 28.62 -9.17
CA ILE A 178 0.69 29.49 -10.30
C ILE A 178 1.86 30.44 -9.95
N GLU A 179 1.88 30.97 -8.73
CA GLU A 179 2.90 31.93 -8.28
C GLU A 179 4.25 31.29 -7.96
N THR A 180 4.24 30.04 -7.47
CA THR A 180 5.46 29.41 -6.90
C THR A 180 6.06 28.31 -7.77
N THR A 181 5.34 27.84 -8.79
CA THR A 181 5.74 26.67 -9.59
C THR A 181 5.56 26.94 -11.09
N PRO A 182 6.09 26.08 -11.98
CA PRO A 182 5.85 26.16 -13.43
C PRO A 182 4.41 25.81 -13.87
N ILE A 183 3.49 25.53 -12.95
CA ILE A 183 2.07 25.30 -13.29
C ILE A 183 1.47 26.63 -13.74
N GLY A 184 1.13 26.74 -15.03
CA GLY A 184 0.71 27.98 -15.64
C GLY A 184 -0.80 28.22 -15.70
N THR A 185 -1.63 27.24 -15.30
CA THR A 185 -3.08 27.34 -15.44
C THR A 185 -3.84 26.83 -14.21
N GLU A 186 -4.97 27.47 -13.91
CA GLU A 186 -5.90 27.02 -12.87
C GLU A 186 -6.44 25.59 -13.13
N VAL A 187 -6.59 25.21 -14.40
CA VAL A 187 -7.07 23.87 -14.77
C VAL A 187 -6.11 22.80 -14.29
N GLU A 188 -4.79 23.01 -14.45
CA GLU A 188 -3.78 22.07 -13.96
C GLU A 188 -3.70 22.08 -12.44
N ALA A 189 -3.70 23.25 -11.80
CA ALA A 189 -3.71 23.38 -10.36
C ALA A 189 -4.93 22.69 -9.73
N ASN A 190 -6.13 22.86 -10.29
CA ASN A 190 -7.37 22.27 -9.82
C ASN A 190 -7.40 20.72 -9.95
N ARG A 191 -6.68 20.15 -10.92
CA ARG A 191 -6.53 18.69 -11.04
C ARG A 191 -5.71 18.13 -9.88
N ILE A 192 -4.60 18.79 -9.55
CA ILE A 192 -3.74 18.42 -8.42
C ILE A 192 -4.49 18.65 -7.10
N PHE A 193 -5.17 19.79 -6.96
CA PHE A 193 -6.03 20.10 -5.81
C PHE A 193 -7.03 18.99 -5.52
N THR A 194 -7.68 18.45 -6.56
CA THR A 194 -8.65 17.35 -6.41
C THR A 194 -8.01 16.12 -5.78
N THR A 195 -6.82 15.75 -6.22
CA THR A 195 -6.08 14.61 -5.68
C THR A 195 -5.71 14.84 -4.21
N ILE A 196 -5.19 16.01 -3.89
CA ILE A 196 -4.79 16.39 -2.53
C ILE A 196 -5.98 16.43 -1.58
N LEU A 197 -7.01 17.24 -1.94
CA LEU A 197 -8.15 17.46 -1.06
C LEU A 197 -8.91 16.18 -0.76
N ASN A 198 -9.13 15.33 -1.76
CA ASN A 198 -9.93 14.12 -1.57
C ASN A 198 -9.22 13.06 -0.73
N GLN A 199 -7.90 12.93 -0.83
CA GLN A 199 -7.16 12.01 0.04
C GLN A 199 -7.16 12.48 1.49
N LEU A 200 -6.91 13.77 1.74
CA LEU A 200 -7.02 14.33 3.09
C LEU A 200 -8.45 14.28 3.62
N ALA A 201 -9.45 14.61 2.80
CA ALA A 201 -10.85 14.53 3.18
C ALA A 201 -11.28 13.11 3.59
N CYS A 202 -10.79 12.09 2.87
CA CYS A 202 -10.98 10.69 3.23
C CYS A 202 -10.34 10.38 4.59
N ASN A 203 -9.11 10.78 4.80
CA ASN A 203 -8.38 10.57 6.06
C ASN A 203 -9.05 11.23 7.27
N TYR A 204 -9.58 12.45 7.08
CA TYR A 204 -10.28 13.21 8.13
C TYR A 204 -11.77 12.91 8.24
N HIS A 205 -12.31 11.97 7.44
CA HIS A 205 -13.74 11.67 7.36
C HIS A 205 -14.60 12.92 7.06
N LYS A 206 -14.19 13.71 6.08
CA LYS A 206 -14.80 14.99 5.70
C LYS A 206 -15.30 14.97 4.25
N LYS A 207 -16.06 16.01 3.88
CA LYS A 207 -16.36 16.29 2.47
C LYS A 207 -15.09 16.77 1.78
N GLY A 208 -14.94 16.44 0.50
CA GLY A 208 -13.85 16.90 -0.37
C GLY A 208 -14.39 17.62 -1.59
N THR A 209 -13.93 17.23 -2.78
CA THR A 209 -14.38 17.83 -4.05
C THR A 209 -14.96 16.79 -5.00
N GLU A 210 -16.04 17.18 -5.68
CA GLU A 210 -16.67 16.42 -6.75
C GLU A 210 -17.08 17.36 -7.88
N ARG A 211 -16.59 17.10 -9.12
CA ARG A 211 -16.89 17.93 -10.30
C ARG A 211 -16.59 19.43 -10.09
N GLY A 212 -15.51 19.73 -9.36
CA GLY A 212 -15.04 21.08 -9.12
C GLY A 212 -15.81 21.88 -8.06
N LYS A 213 -16.71 21.22 -7.31
CA LYS A 213 -17.48 21.78 -6.19
C LYS A 213 -17.27 20.95 -4.94
N MET A 214 -17.62 21.47 -3.78
CA MET A 214 -17.63 20.68 -2.54
C MET A 214 -18.53 19.45 -2.72
N SER A 215 -18.07 18.30 -2.28
CA SER A 215 -18.84 17.05 -2.38
C SER A 215 -20.04 17.07 -1.43
N LYS A 216 -21.16 16.46 -1.85
CA LYS A 216 -22.37 16.38 -1.01
C LYS A 216 -22.19 15.42 0.16
N LYS A 217 -21.39 14.37 -0.01
CA LYS A 217 -21.12 13.32 0.98
C LYS A 217 -19.66 13.31 1.38
N ILE A 218 -19.36 12.71 2.52
CA ILE A 218 -18.01 12.40 2.96
C ILE A 218 -17.28 11.58 1.89
N ILE A 219 -16.01 11.86 1.70
CA ILE A 219 -15.15 11.10 0.79
C ILE A 219 -14.74 9.79 1.48
N THR A 220 -14.86 8.70 0.77
CA THR A 220 -14.50 7.34 1.19
C THR A 220 -13.42 6.75 0.28
N LEU A 221 -12.71 5.71 0.71
CA LEU A 221 -11.60 5.11 -0.05
C LEU A 221 -12.02 4.67 -1.46
N ASP A 222 -13.19 4.04 -1.59
CA ASP A 222 -13.75 3.61 -2.88
C ASP A 222 -14.00 4.78 -3.85
N LYS A 223 -14.28 5.98 -3.33
CA LYS A 223 -14.48 7.18 -4.16
C LYS A 223 -13.20 7.79 -4.69
N ILE A 224 -12.08 7.59 -4.01
CA ILE A 224 -10.77 8.09 -4.44
C ILE A 224 -9.94 7.04 -5.17
N ALA A 225 -10.32 5.77 -5.11
CA ALA A 225 -9.65 4.70 -5.83
C ALA A 225 -9.61 4.97 -7.36
N TYR A 226 -8.55 4.49 -8.00
CA TYR A 226 -8.36 4.65 -9.45
C TYR A 226 -9.47 4.01 -10.30
N ASN A 227 -10.26 3.14 -9.74
CA ASN A 227 -11.38 2.45 -10.40
C ASN A 227 -12.53 3.36 -10.86
N LYS A 228 -12.35 4.69 -10.90
CA LYS A 228 -13.35 5.59 -11.47
C LYS A 228 -13.41 5.46 -12.98
N PRO A 229 -14.62 5.53 -13.60
CA PRO A 229 -14.78 5.58 -15.05
C PRO A 229 -13.92 6.69 -15.68
N ASN A 230 -13.13 6.35 -16.66
CA ASN A 230 -12.33 7.29 -17.46
C ASN A 230 -12.42 6.95 -18.95
N TRP A 231 -11.72 7.69 -19.80
CA TRP A 231 -11.80 7.51 -21.24
C TRP A 231 -11.34 6.11 -21.74
N TYR A 232 -10.51 5.39 -20.98
CA TYR A 232 -10.15 4.00 -21.28
C TYR A 232 -11.32 3.02 -21.12
N ASP A 233 -12.30 3.38 -20.31
CA ASP A 233 -13.50 2.56 -20.15
C ASP A 233 -14.25 2.44 -21.48
N ASN A 234 -14.08 3.44 -22.36
CA ASN A 234 -14.61 3.39 -23.72
C ASN A 234 -13.87 2.35 -24.60
N LEU A 235 -12.58 2.10 -24.35
CA LEU A 235 -11.80 1.08 -25.09
C LEU A 235 -12.16 -0.34 -24.65
N THR A 236 -12.56 -0.52 -23.40
CA THR A 236 -12.97 -1.81 -22.84
C THR A 236 -14.46 -2.10 -23.00
N GLY A 237 -15.24 -1.16 -23.56
CA GLY A 237 -16.70 -1.28 -23.70
C GLY A 237 -17.48 -1.07 -22.41
N LYS A 238 -16.83 -0.63 -21.34
CA LYS A 238 -17.47 -0.37 -20.04
C LYS A 238 -18.33 0.89 -20.10
N GLU A 239 -19.57 0.82 -19.60
CA GLU A 239 -20.45 1.98 -19.51
C GLU A 239 -19.91 3.03 -18.52
N LYS A 240 -20.10 4.32 -18.87
CA LYS A 240 -19.58 5.47 -18.08
C LYS A 240 -20.09 5.56 -16.64
N ASN A 241 -21.24 4.96 -16.37
CA ASN A 241 -21.90 5.03 -15.06
C ASN A 241 -21.57 3.86 -14.13
N ILE A 242 -20.85 2.87 -14.63
CA ILE A 242 -20.46 1.68 -13.87
C ILE A 242 -19.00 1.85 -13.43
N SER A 243 -18.70 1.61 -12.15
CA SER A 243 -17.30 1.58 -11.69
C SER A 243 -16.57 0.41 -12.37
N ARG A 244 -15.23 0.45 -12.43
CA ARG A 244 -14.46 -0.69 -12.94
C ARG A 244 -14.67 -1.94 -12.08
N ARG A 245 -14.85 -1.73 -10.80
CA ARG A 245 -15.15 -2.80 -9.86
C ARG A 245 -16.51 -3.43 -10.18
N ASP A 246 -17.56 -2.62 -10.34
CA ASP A 246 -18.89 -3.14 -10.66
C ASP A 246 -18.93 -3.78 -12.05
N PHE A 247 -18.17 -3.24 -13.03
CA PHE A 247 -18.03 -3.83 -14.35
C PHE A 247 -17.30 -5.18 -14.29
N SER A 248 -16.23 -5.28 -13.47
CA SER A 248 -15.53 -6.54 -13.26
C SER A 248 -16.38 -7.57 -12.49
N GLU A 249 -17.24 -7.13 -11.59
CA GLU A 249 -18.22 -8.00 -10.90
C GLU A 249 -19.31 -8.51 -11.84
N MET A 250 -19.63 -7.76 -12.92
CA MET A 250 -20.58 -8.19 -13.95
C MET A 250 -19.97 -9.17 -14.96
N ASP A 251 -18.64 -9.09 -15.16
CA ASP A 251 -17.92 -9.84 -16.20
C ASP A 251 -17.17 -11.07 -15.64
N ASP A 252 -17.62 -11.64 -14.54
CA ASP A 252 -17.16 -12.85 -13.89
C ASP A 252 -16.33 -12.69 -12.60
N ASN A 253 -16.57 -13.64 -11.71
CA ASN A 253 -15.80 -14.01 -10.53
C ASN A 253 -14.27 -14.13 -10.77
N ALA A 254 -13.83 -14.26 -12.02
CA ALA A 254 -12.43 -14.41 -12.41
C ALA A 254 -11.55 -13.16 -12.12
N VAL A 255 -12.10 -11.94 -12.20
CA VAL A 255 -11.31 -10.72 -11.92
C VAL A 255 -11.16 -10.50 -10.42
N ALA A 256 -12.19 -10.78 -9.64
CA ALA A 256 -12.13 -10.73 -8.18
C ALA A 256 -11.12 -11.75 -7.64
N ASP A 257 -11.12 -12.98 -8.19
CA ASP A 257 -10.16 -14.03 -7.84
C ASP A 257 -8.72 -13.66 -8.19
N ASN A 258 -8.49 -13.07 -9.38
CA ASN A 258 -7.17 -12.65 -9.81
C ASN A 258 -6.59 -11.50 -8.96
N THR A 259 -7.41 -10.54 -8.56
CA THR A 259 -6.99 -9.45 -7.65
C THR A 259 -6.69 -9.98 -6.26
N TYR A 260 -7.50 -10.90 -5.76
CA TYR A 260 -7.26 -11.57 -4.49
C TYR A 260 -5.97 -12.38 -4.51
N ASP A 261 -5.75 -13.21 -5.53
CA ASP A 261 -4.51 -13.99 -5.68
C ASP A 261 -3.28 -13.09 -5.82
N TYR A 262 -3.40 -11.95 -6.49
CA TYR A 262 -2.35 -10.94 -6.55
C TYR A 262 -1.99 -10.42 -5.14
N MET A 263 -2.98 -10.02 -4.34
CA MET A 263 -2.76 -9.50 -2.99
C MET A 263 -2.11 -10.55 -2.07
N VAL A 264 -2.58 -11.80 -2.11
CA VAL A 264 -2.02 -12.91 -1.33
C VAL A 264 -0.57 -13.20 -1.76
N THR A 265 -0.32 -13.32 -3.06
CA THR A 265 1.02 -13.57 -3.60
C THR A 265 2.00 -12.47 -3.22
N ARG A 266 1.57 -11.21 -3.29
CA ARG A 266 2.33 -10.05 -2.86
C ARG A 266 2.73 -10.12 -1.38
N ALA A 267 1.77 -10.44 -0.50
CA ALA A 267 2.02 -10.58 0.93
C ALA A 267 3.04 -11.70 1.23
N MET A 268 2.86 -12.87 0.61
CA MET A 268 3.78 -14.01 0.77
C MET A 268 5.20 -13.69 0.27
N ARG A 269 5.34 -13.02 -0.88
CA ARG A 269 6.62 -12.58 -1.41
C ARG A 269 7.31 -11.58 -0.48
N ASN A 270 6.56 -10.60 0.02
CA ASN A 270 7.08 -9.59 0.96
C ASN A 270 7.58 -10.21 2.27
N LEU A 271 6.86 -11.20 2.82
CA LEU A 271 7.31 -11.88 4.03
C LEU A 271 8.56 -12.72 3.75
N ARG A 272 8.61 -13.46 2.63
CA ARG A 272 9.78 -14.27 2.27
C ARG A 272 11.03 -13.42 2.16
N ASP A 273 10.99 -12.32 1.40
CA ASP A 273 12.09 -11.39 1.24
C ASP A 273 12.54 -10.77 2.59
N PHE A 274 11.59 -10.43 3.45
CA PHE A 274 11.88 -9.90 4.77
C PHE A 274 12.62 -10.93 5.65
N ILE A 275 12.19 -12.19 5.67
CA ILE A 275 12.85 -13.25 6.43
C ILE A 275 14.24 -13.57 5.84
N GLU A 276 14.37 -13.59 4.51
CA GLU A 276 15.66 -13.81 3.84
C GLU A 276 16.67 -12.74 4.22
N ARG A 277 16.31 -11.47 4.12
CA ARG A 277 17.24 -10.36 4.34
C ARG A 277 17.61 -10.10 5.79
N TYR A 278 16.66 -10.25 6.69
CA TYR A 278 16.84 -9.81 8.07
C TYR A 278 16.96 -10.96 9.07
N TYR A 279 16.55 -12.16 8.71
CA TYR A 279 16.59 -13.35 9.57
C TYR A 279 17.31 -14.53 8.93
N ASN A 280 18.14 -14.28 7.89
CA ASN A 280 19.00 -15.29 7.24
C ASN A 280 18.25 -16.56 6.83
N ASP A 281 17.00 -16.42 6.36
CA ASP A 281 16.10 -17.53 6.00
C ASP A 281 15.74 -18.47 7.17
N GLU A 282 15.90 -18.06 8.41
CA GLU A 282 15.52 -18.89 9.56
C GLU A 282 13.99 -19.05 9.63
N PRO A 283 13.46 -20.28 9.78
CA PRO A 283 12.03 -20.48 9.99
C PRO A 283 11.58 -19.86 11.32
N GLU A 284 10.32 -19.43 11.38
CA GLU A 284 9.79 -18.78 12.59
C GLU A 284 9.44 -19.77 13.72
N VAL A 285 9.21 -21.04 13.39
CA VAL A 285 9.04 -22.12 14.39
C VAL A 285 10.35 -22.86 14.57
N ILE A 286 10.86 -22.90 15.79
CA ILE A 286 12.11 -23.60 16.12
C ILE A 286 11.77 -24.94 16.79
N ASP A 287 12.00 -26.04 16.06
CA ASP A 287 11.75 -27.41 16.49
C ASP A 287 12.80 -28.37 15.90
N ARG A 288 12.59 -29.69 16.04
CA ARG A 288 13.47 -30.70 15.47
C ARG A 288 13.64 -30.67 13.95
N TYR A 289 12.66 -30.11 13.22
CA TYR A 289 12.65 -30.01 11.76
C TYR A 289 13.26 -28.71 11.24
N SER A 290 13.54 -27.76 12.14
CA SER A 290 14.13 -26.47 11.77
C SER A 290 15.65 -26.41 11.99
N ILE A 291 16.22 -27.33 12.79
CA ILE A 291 17.64 -27.30 13.15
C ILE A 291 18.53 -27.38 11.90
N GLY A 292 19.28 -26.30 11.60
CA GLY A 292 20.16 -26.19 10.45
C GLY A 292 19.45 -26.13 9.10
N GLN A 293 18.14 -25.94 9.10
CA GLN A 293 17.32 -25.78 7.89
C GLN A 293 16.92 -24.32 7.67
N LYS A 294 16.79 -23.95 6.42
CA LYS A 294 16.25 -22.65 6.01
C LYS A 294 14.74 -22.76 5.75
N GLN A 295 14.03 -21.62 5.88
CA GLN A 295 12.63 -21.53 5.47
C GLN A 295 12.52 -21.86 3.98
N SER A 296 11.47 -22.52 3.60
CA SER A 296 11.19 -22.86 2.21
C SER A 296 9.72 -22.72 1.84
N ALA A 297 8.86 -22.47 2.83
CA ALA A 297 7.43 -22.28 2.65
C ALA A 297 6.93 -21.10 3.47
N ILE A 298 6.14 -20.24 2.86
CA ILE A 298 5.31 -19.26 3.56
C ILE A 298 3.92 -19.87 3.70
N HIS A 299 3.46 -20.03 4.93
CA HIS A 299 2.24 -20.73 5.29
C HIS A 299 1.21 -19.79 5.92
N HIS A 300 -0.08 -20.00 5.65
CA HIS A 300 -1.17 -19.29 6.32
C HIS A 300 -1.51 -19.96 7.65
N ILE A 301 -1.36 -19.25 8.76
CA ILE A 301 -1.71 -19.77 10.11
C ILE A 301 -3.22 -20.04 10.16
N PHE A 302 -4.04 -19.14 9.67
CA PHE A 302 -5.45 -19.35 9.40
C PHE A 302 -5.65 -19.58 7.89
N PRO A 303 -6.09 -20.78 7.46
CA PRO A 303 -6.14 -21.15 6.05
C PRO A 303 -6.94 -20.19 5.16
N LYS A 304 -6.37 -19.78 4.03
CA LYS A 304 -6.98 -18.80 3.11
C LYS A 304 -8.36 -19.23 2.59
N SER A 305 -8.62 -20.53 2.48
CA SER A 305 -9.92 -21.06 2.03
C SER A 305 -11.06 -20.82 3.01
N ARG A 306 -10.76 -20.68 4.30
CA ARG A 306 -11.73 -20.41 5.37
C ARG A 306 -11.75 -18.96 5.80
N PHE A 307 -10.62 -18.29 5.68
CA PHE A 307 -10.40 -16.92 6.16
C PHE A 307 -9.83 -16.01 5.07
N PRO A 308 -10.59 -15.81 3.96
CA PRO A 308 -10.10 -15.05 2.81
C PRO A 308 -9.77 -13.58 3.17
N HIS A 309 -10.49 -12.98 4.13
CA HIS A 309 -10.30 -11.58 4.52
C HIS A 309 -8.96 -11.29 5.21
N ILE A 310 -8.29 -12.29 5.76
CA ILE A 310 -7.00 -12.14 6.43
C ILE A 310 -5.85 -12.84 5.69
N ALA A 311 -6.10 -13.42 4.53
CA ALA A 311 -5.07 -14.15 3.78
C ALA A 311 -3.93 -13.27 3.23
N MET A 312 -4.19 -11.96 3.00
CA MET A 312 -3.18 -11.00 2.56
C MET A 312 -2.43 -10.30 3.71
N TYR A 313 -2.70 -10.64 4.97
CA TYR A 313 -2.00 -10.08 6.12
C TYR A 313 -0.73 -10.87 6.42
N ILE A 314 0.41 -10.19 6.50
CA ILE A 314 1.69 -10.84 6.84
C ILE A 314 1.69 -11.36 8.27
N GLU A 315 0.83 -10.84 9.11
CA GLU A 315 0.56 -11.29 10.48
C GLU A 315 -0.15 -12.65 10.53
N ASN A 316 -0.84 -13.06 9.44
CA ASN A 316 -1.41 -14.39 9.23
C ASN A 316 -0.44 -15.35 8.52
N LEU A 317 0.73 -14.88 8.12
CA LEU A 317 1.71 -15.67 7.37
C LEU A 317 2.88 -16.04 8.28
N ILE A 318 3.40 -17.25 8.12
CA ILE A 318 4.55 -17.73 8.89
C ILE A 318 5.54 -18.47 7.98
N ALA A 319 6.84 -18.26 8.22
CA ALA A 319 7.91 -18.91 7.48
C ALA A 319 8.26 -20.25 8.13
N LEU A 320 8.13 -21.33 7.37
CA LEU A 320 8.34 -22.71 7.80
C LEU A 320 9.35 -23.42 6.90
N THR A 321 9.95 -24.52 7.41
CA THR A 321 10.62 -25.50 6.56
C THR A 321 9.60 -26.35 5.80
N SER A 322 10.01 -27.00 4.71
CA SER A 322 9.15 -27.95 3.98
C SER A 322 8.66 -29.10 4.88
N ALA A 323 9.51 -29.56 5.79
CA ALA A 323 9.13 -30.64 6.72
C ALA A 323 8.06 -30.19 7.71
N GLN A 324 8.18 -29.00 8.32
CA GLN A 324 7.16 -28.42 9.18
C GLN A 324 5.83 -28.23 8.43
N HIS A 325 5.89 -27.69 7.22
CA HIS A 325 4.69 -27.46 6.40
C HIS A 325 3.96 -28.76 6.06
N LEU A 326 4.68 -29.80 5.65
CA LEU A 326 4.08 -31.05 5.16
C LEU A 326 3.74 -32.05 6.28
N GLN A 327 4.51 -32.09 7.37
CA GLN A 327 4.38 -33.11 8.40
C GLN A 327 3.66 -32.61 9.66
N GLU A 328 3.87 -31.36 10.04
CA GLU A 328 3.27 -30.78 11.24
C GLU A 328 2.01 -29.97 10.90
N ALA A 329 2.07 -29.07 9.91
CA ALA A 329 0.90 -28.25 9.56
C ALA A 329 -0.20 -29.09 8.87
N HIS A 330 0.18 -30.05 8.02
CA HIS A 330 -0.75 -30.84 7.21
C HIS A 330 -0.47 -32.35 7.29
N PRO A 331 -0.50 -32.96 8.47
CA PRO A 331 -0.11 -34.37 8.66
C PRO A 331 -0.94 -35.36 7.83
N GLY A 332 -2.14 -34.97 7.41
CA GLY A 332 -3.02 -35.77 6.52
C GLY A 332 -2.92 -35.40 5.05
N GLY A 333 -2.01 -34.49 4.65
CA GLY A 333 -1.91 -33.99 3.29
C GLY A 333 -3.05 -33.06 2.84
N ASN A 334 -3.98 -32.71 3.71
CA ASN A 334 -5.09 -31.80 3.44
C ASN A 334 -4.66 -30.35 3.71
N THR A 335 -4.25 -29.64 2.68
CA THR A 335 -3.79 -28.23 2.78
C THR A 335 -4.90 -27.22 3.09
N ARG A 336 -6.16 -27.65 3.19
CA ARG A 336 -7.30 -26.80 3.58
C ARG A 336 -7.48 -26.68 5.08
N GLU A 337 -6.82 -27.53 5.83
CA GLU A 337 -6.88 -27.59 7.29
C GLU A 337 -5.47 -27.60 7.84
N ILE A 338 -5.30 -27.02 9.01
CA ILE A 338 -4.04 -27.05 9.76
C ILE A 338 -4.28 -27.87 11.05
N ASP A 339 -3.26 -28.61 11.45
CA ASP A 339 -3.25 -29.25 12.78
C ASP A 339 -3.37 -28.19 13.87
N LYS A 340 -4.29 -28.42 14.85
CA LYS A 340 -4.60 -27.39 15.85
C LYS A 340 -3.45 -27.14 16.82
N ASP A 341 -2.71 -28.14 17.21
CA ASP A 341 -1.59 -27.99 18.15
C ASP A 341 -0.44 -27.28 17.47
N PHE A 342 -0.22 -27.57 16.18
CA PHE A 342 0.76 -26.87 15.40
C PHE A 342 0.32 -25.44 15.07
N GLN A 343 -0.96 -25.20 14.82
CA GLN A 343 -1.50 -23.84 14.65
C GLN A 343 -1.27 -22.99 15.90
N TYR A 344 -1.53 -23.53 17.09
CA TYR A 344 -1.22 -22.88 18.35
C TYR A 344 0.27 -22.50 18.44
N THR A 345 1.15 -23.46 18.13
CA THR A 345 2.60 -23.22 18.09
C THR A 345 2.97 -22.09 17.13
N CYS A 346 2.40 -22.09 15.93
CA CYS A 346 2.60 -21.01 14.94
C CYS A 346 2.17 -19.65 15.48
N LEU A 347 1.02 -19.57 16.17
CA LEU A 347 0.51 -18.32 16.75
C LEU A 347 1.42 -17.77 17.84
N ILE A 348 1.93 -18.63 18.72
CA ILE A 348 2.87 -18.22 19.77
C ILE A 348 4.18 -17.72 19.19
N CYS A 349 4.76 -18.46 18.23
CA CYS A 349 5.99 -18.05 17.54
C CYS A 349 5.81 -16.73 16.76
N LYS A 350 4.65 -16.59 16.10
CA LYS A 350 4.31 -15.36 15.38
C LYS A 350 4.15 -14.16 16.30
N ALA A 351 3.47 -14.34 17.44
CA ALA A 351 3.33 -13.30 18.46
C ALA A 351 4.70 -12.83 18.99
N ASP A 352 5.63 -13.77 19.28
CA ASP A 352 6.99 -13.44 19.72
C ASP A 352 7.78 -12.68 18.64
N ARG A 353 7.69 -13.12 17.37
CA ARG A 353 8.33 -12.44 16.23
C ARG A 353 7.80 -11.02 16.05
N ILE A 354 6.50 -10.83 16.09
CA ILE A 354 5.85 -9.52 15.97
C ILE A 354 6.25 -8.61 17.13
N LYS A 355 6.21 -9.14 18.36
CA LYS A 355 6.63 -8.42 19.56
C LYS A 355 8.06 -7.88 19.41
N LYS A 356 9.02 -8.74 19.13
CA LYS A 356 10.44 -8.36 18.97
C LYS A 356 10.62 -7.31 17.88
N ASN A 357 9.96 -7.49 16.74
CA ASN A 357 10.07 -6.54 15.63
C ASN A 357 9.47 -5.16 15.96
N ILE A 358 8.33 -5.09 16.68
CA ILE A 358 7.72 -3.82 17.08
C ILE A 358 8.52 -3.14 18.20
N GLU A 359 9.06 -3.89 19.17
CA GLU A 359 9.91 -3.37 20.24
C GLU A 359 11.26 -2.84 19.71
N GLY A 360 11.66 -3.24 18.51
CA GLY A 360 12.85 -2.77 17.81
C GLY A 360 14.03 -3.72 17.95
N GLU A 361 14.32 -4.45 16.90
CA GLU A 361 15.52 -5.28 16.77
C GLU A 361 16.62 -4.48 16.02
N PRO A 362 17.86 -4.45 16.51
CA PRO A 362 18.94 -3.68 15.88
C PRO A 362 19.16 -4.06 14.41
N GLY A 363 19.07 -3.09 13.51
CA GLY A 363 19.26 -3.29 12.07
C GLY A 363 18.09 -3.94 11.33
N ILE A 364 16.97 -4.19 12.01
CA ILE A 364 15.78 -4.77 11.41
C ILE A 364 14.65 -3.72 11.39
N PRO A 365 14.11 -3.37 10.23
CA PRO A 365 13.01 -2.39 10.17
C PRO A 365 11.71 -2.96 10.76
N VAL A 366 10.88 -2.09 11.34
CA VAL A 366 9.56 -2.48 11.82
C VAL A 366 8.65 -2.80 10.63
N LYS A 367 8.27 -4.05 10.50
CA LYS A 367 7.47 -4.58 9.38
C LYS A 367 6.02 -4.87 9.78
N TYR A 368 5.81 -5.41 10.99
CA TYR A 368 4.50 -5.84 11.46
C TYR A 368 3.71 -4.70 12.12
N SER A 369 2.40 -4.91 12.23
CA SER A 369 1.46 -4.01 12.91
C SER A 369 0.74 -4.76 14.03
N PHE A 370 0.75 -4.20 15.25
CA PHE A 370 0.00 -4.77 16.36
C PHE A 370 -1.50 -4.85 16.05
N SER A 371 -2.09 -3.75 15.58
CA SER A 371 -3.53 -3.72 15.26
C SER A 371 -3.94 -4.70 14.16
N ASP A 372 -3.07 -4.92 13.16
CA ASP A 372 -3.34 -5.90 12.11
C ASP A 372 -3.25 -7.34 12.64
N PHE A 373 -2.32 -7.60 13.57
CA PHE A 373 -2.27 -8.90 14.23
C PHE A 373 -3.50 -9.15 15.11
N MET A 374 -3.97 -8.15 15.85
CA MET A 374 -5.22 -8.26 16.63
C MET A 374 -6.41 -8.55 15.71
N PHE A 375 -6.51 -7.88 14.58
CA PHE A 375 -7.55 -8.16 13.58
C PHE A 375 -7.46 -9.60 13.04
N VAL A 376 -6.25 -10.09 12.75
CA VAL A 376 -6.02 -11.47 12.30
C VAL A 376 -6.48 -12.48 13.36
N LEU A 377 -6.18 -12.22 14.63
CA LEU A 377 -6.60 -13.10 15.74
C LEU A 377 -8.11 -13.10 15.94
N ASP A 378 -8.75 -11.91 15.92
CA ASP A 378 -10.21 -11.82 16.08
C ASP A 378 -10.95 -12.57 14.97
N VAL A 379 -10.55 -12.36 13.72
CA VAL A 379 -11.15 -13.06 12.58
C VAL A 379 -10.87 -14.57 12.63
N GLY A 380 -9.62 -14.94 12.88
CA GLY A 380 -9.16 -16.34 12.83
C GLY A 380 -9.71 -17.20 13.96
N LEU A 381 -9.85 -16.64 15.16
CA LEU A 381 -10.38 -17.30 16.35
C LEU A 381 -11.88 -17.03 16.57
N SER A 382 -12.51 -16.25 15.68
CA SER A 382 -13.94 -15.89 15.74
C SER A 382 -14.33 -15.23 17.07
N THR A 383 -13.56 -14.23 17.49
CA THR A 383 -13.75 -13.44 18.72
C THR A 383 -13.64 -11.95 18.40
N ASP A 384 -13.97 -11.10 19.36
CA ASP A 384 -13.76 -9.65 19.37
C ASP A 384 -12.88 -9.20 20.57
N TYR A 385 -12.15 -10.13 21.16
CA TYR A 385 -11.34 -9.90 22.35
C TYR A 385 -10.06 -9.10 22.05
N PHE A 386 -9.34 -9.46 20.97
CA PHE A 386 -8.01 -8.94 20.72
C PHE A 386 -8.02 -7.47 20.29
N GLY A 387 -9.01 -7.06 19.51
CA GLY A 387 -9.18 -5.67 19.09
C GLY A 387 -9.48 -4.67 20.23
N GLN A 388 -9.78 -5.16 21.42
CA GLN A 388 -10.03 -4.36 22.63
C GLN A 388 -8.79 -4.20 23.53
N LEU A 389 -7.68 -4.92 23.23
CA LEU A 389 -6.45 -4.86 24.00
C LEU A 389 -5.74 -3.52 23.84
N GLU A 390 -5.03 -3.12 24.90
CA GLU A 390 -4.12 -1.98 24.83
C GLU A 390 -2.99 -2.24 23.84
N GLU A 391 -2.52 -1.17 23.18
CA GLU A 391 -1.47 -1.26 22.16
C GLU A 391 -0.20 -1.90 22.75
N ASN A 392 0.28 -2.95 22.08
CA ASN A 392 1.47 -3.73 22.47
C ASN A 392 1.36 -4.56 23.77
N ASP A 393 0.16 -4.82 24.29
CA ASP A 393 -0.02 -5.77 25.40
C ASP A 393 0.08 -7.24 24.94
N PHE A 394 1.30 -7.68 24.62
CA PHE A 394 1.57 -9.04 24.19
C PHE A 394 1.33 -10.10 25.28
N ASN A 395 1.29 -9.72 26.57
CA ASN A 395 0.94 -10.67 27.63
C ASN A 395 -0.53 -11.05 27.55
N ALA A 396 -1.40 -10.07 27.35
CA ALA A 396 -2.83 -10.30 27.15
C ALA A 396 -3.09 -11.06 25.83
N VAL A 397 -2.31 -10.78 24.77
CA VAL A 397 -2.38 -11.50 23.49
C VAL A 397 -2.09 -12.99 23.70
N LEU A 398 -0.98 -13.33 24.36
CA LEU A 398 -0.60 -14.74 24.62
C LEU A 398 -1.64 -15.46 25.47
N ALA A 399 -2.14 -14.82 26.54
CA ALA A 399 -3.19 -15.38 27.38
C ALA A 399 -4.50 -15.62 26.60
N GLY A 400 -4.86 -14.69 25.70
CA GLY A 400 -6.02 -14.82 24.83
C GLY A 400 -5.88 -15.98 23.82
N ILE A 401 -4.69 -16.14 23.22
CA ILE A 401 -4.41 -17.29 22.34
C ILE A 401 -4.52 -18.59 23.12
N GLU A 402 -3.87 -18.72 24.29
CA GLU A 402 -3.91 -19.93 25.13
C GLU A 402 -5.34 -20.30 25.50
N ALA A 403 -6.17 -19.34 25.90
CA ALA A 403 -7.56 -19.55 26.25
C ALA A 403 -8.43 -20.12 25.11
N ASN A 404 -8.07 -19.87 23.86
CA ASN A 404 -8.78 -20.37 22.68
C ASN A 404 -8.36 -21.80 22.26
N TYR A 405 -7.25 -22.33 22.82
CA TYR A 405 -6.71 -23.67 22.53
C TYR A 405 -6.73 -24.62 23.76
N SER A 406 -7.21 -24.14 24.91
CA SER A 406 -7.31 -24.91 26.18
C SER A 406 -8.59 -25.78 26.23
#